data_fe779060bd272672b84dbefbfc6d23fe
#
_entry.id   fe779060bd272672b84dbefbfc6d23fe
#
_cell.length_a   1.000
_cell.length_b   1.000
_cell.length_c   1.000
_cell.angle_alpha   90.00
_cell.angle_beta   90.00
_cell.angle_gamma   90.00
#
_symmetry.space_group_name_H-M   'P 1'
#
loop_
_entity.id
_entity.type
_entity.pdbx_description
1 polymer ?
#
loop_
_entity_poly.entity_id
_entity_poly.type
_entity_poly.pdbx_seq_one_letter_code
_entity_poly.pdbx_strand_id
1 'polypeptide(L)'
;MIEIRLCDGFDELEACVQLQIETWGYDESDIIPRKTFLLATKIGGQVIGAFDSEFGAKSAQTLVGFAMSLPGIKRTQNGPQPYLHSHMLAVRVSHRNRGLGAQLKWEQRREALSRGICHMEWTFDPLQITNAFLNIHRLGAISRDYRVDFYGVSSSRLQGGLPTDRLLAEWELDSPRVEAILARRPAAVQNIQDRILVPAPIDRWKASEESRQQALAVQLENRQKFQAAFSRGLAVLGFSRDAEGNGVFELGPLTQAESSYGSGFSKECKTL
;
A
#
# COMPACT_ATOMS: atom_id res chain seq x y z
N MET A 1 -22.41 -3.00 -11.89
CA MET A 1 -22.31 -3.23 -10.41
C MET A 1 -20.97 -3.89 -10.14
N ILE A 2 -20.19 -3.39 -9.16
CA ILE A 2 -18.85 -3.92 -8.84
C ILE A 2 -18.97 -4.96 -7.72
N GLU A 3 -18.50 -6.17 -7.98
CA GLU A 3 -18.32 -7.26 -7.02
C GLU A 3 -16.84 -7.34 -6.63
N ILE A 4 -16.53 -7.51 -5.33
CA ILE A 4 -15.16 -7.71 -4.85
C ILE A 4 -15.11 -9.07 -4.14
N ARG A 5 -14.24 -9.96 -4.63
CA ARG A 5 -14.10 -11.33 -4.13
C ARG A 5 -12.73 -11.91 -4.46
N LEU A 6 -12.42 -13.06 -3.92
CA LEU A 6 -11.25 -13.85 -4.35
C LEU A 6 -11.39 -14.19 -5.84
N CYS A 7 -10.27 -14.12 -6.55
CA CYS A 7 -10.19 -14.58 -7.93
C CYS A 7 -10.28 -16.11 -7.97
N ASP A 8 -11.01 -16.63 -8.97
CA ASP A 8 -11.17 -18.04 -9.21
C ASP A 8 -10.77 -18.42 -10.65
N GLY A 9 -10.11 -19.58 -10.76
CA GLY A 9 -9.67 -20.09 -12.05
C GLY A 9 -8.51 -19.35 -12.72
N PHE A 10 -8.01 -19.95 -13.77
CA PHE A 10 -6.83 -19.43 -14.48
C PHE A 10 -7.10 -18.15 -15.28
N ASP A 11 -8.31 -17.99 -15.79
CA ASP A 11 -8.65 -16.84 -16.64
C ASP A 11 -8.69 -15.52 -15.83
N GLU A 12 -9.18 -15.54 -14.61
CA GLU A 12 -9.18 -14.36 -13.73
C GLU A 12 -7.76 -14.01 -13.25
N LEU A 13 -6.94 -15.03 -12.97
CA LEU A 13 -5.52 -14.81 -12.65
C LEU A 13 -4.74 -14.27 -13.84
N GLU A 14 -5.05 -14.70 -15.06
CA GLU A 14 -4.47 -14.14 -16.29
C GLU A 14 -4.91 -12.68 -16.49
N ALA A 15 -6.17 -12.36 -16.20
CA ALA A 15 -6.67 -10.98 -16.26
C ALA A 15 -5.92 -10.07 -15.26
N CYS A 16 -5.51 -10.57 -14.09
CA CYS A 16 -4.63 -9.83 -13.16
C CYS A 16 -3.25 -9.55 -13.78
N VAL A 17 -2.67 -10.52 -14.52
CA VAL A 17 -1.41 -10.30 -15.26
C VAL A 17 -1.55 -9.20 -16.29
N GLN A 18 -2.63 -9.21 -17.07
CA GLN A 18 -2.86 -8.17 -18.07
C GLN A 18 -3.06 -6.79 -17.43
N LEU A 19 -3.81 -6.73 -16.32
CA LEU A 19 -4.04 -5.46 -15.63
C LEU A 19 -2.77 -4.90 -14.97
N GLN A 20 -1.82 -5.74 -14.52
CA GLN A 20 -0.53 -5.24 -14.04
C GLN A 20 0.26 -4.58 -15.17
N ILE A 21 0.30 -5.17 -16.37
CA ILE A 21 0.98 -4.60 -17.55
C ILE A 21 0.36 -3.25 -17.92
N GLU A 22 -0.98 -3.18 -18.00
CA GLU A 22 -1.68 -1.92 -18.26
C GLU A 22 -1.36 -0.83 -17.22
N THR A 23 -1.22 -1.22 -15.94
CA THR A 23 -1.08 -0.28 -14.83
C THR A 23 0.32 0.28 -14.70
N TRP A 24 1.34 -0.58 -14.77
CA TRP A 24 2.73 -0.19 -14.51
C TRP A 24 3.58 -0.09 -15.78
N GLY A 25 3.15 -0.72 -16.89
CA GLY A 25 3.92 -0.77 -18.14
C GLY A 25 5.24 -1.49 -17.97
N TYR A 26 5.25 -2.55 -17.18
CA TYR A 26 6.44 -3.37 -16.91
C TYR A 26 7.00 -4.03 -18.15
N ASP A 27 8.31 -4.12 -18.22
CA ASP A 27 9.01 -5.03 -19.12
C ASP A 27 8.83 -6.49 -18.65
N GLU A 28 9.09 -7.45 -19.53
CA GLU A 28 8.87 -8.88 -19.24
C GLU A 28 9.56 -9.37 -17.96
N SER A 29 10.71 -8.79 -17.60
CA SER A 29 11.46 -9.14 -16.39
C SER A 29 10.79 -8.75 -15.07
N ASP A 30 9.93 -7.72 -15.09
CA ASP A 30 9.24 -7.20 -13.90
C ASP A 30 7.80 -7.73 -13.77
N ILE A 31 7.30 -8.45 -14.79
CA ILE A 31 5.94 -8.99 -14.77
C ILE A 31 5.88 -10.20 -13.83
N ILE A 32 4.97 -10.14 -12.87
CA ILE A 32 4.61 -11.28 -12.03
C ILE A 32 3.77 -12.25 -12.88
N PRO A 33 4.24 -13.47 -13.14
CA PRO A 33 3.54 -14.40 -14.01
C PRO A 33 2.33 -15.04 -13.32
N ARG A 34 1.35 -15.50 -14.10
CA ARG A 34 0.13 -16.17 -13.61
C ARG A 34 0.40 -17.29 -12.60
N LYS A 35 1.46 -18.06 -12.79
CA LYS A 35 1.83 -19.16 -11.87
C LYS A 35 2.13 -18.66 -10.46
N THR A 36 2.68 -17.45 -10.32
CA THR A 36 2.95 -16.84 -9.02
C THR A 36 1.64 -16.39 -8.34
N PHE A 37 0.67 -15.85 -9.08
CA PHE A 37 -0.67 -15.58 -8.55
C PHE A 37 -1.33 -16.86 -8.05
N LEU A 38 -1.29 -17.95 -8.84
CA LEU A 38 -1.81 -19.25 -8.41
C LEU A 38 -1.11 -19.75 -7.15
N LEU A 39 0.23 -19.68 -7.12
CA LEU A 39 1.00 -20.11 -5.95
C LEU A 39 0.63 -19.32 -4.71
N ALA A 40 0.48 -17.98 -4.83
CA ALA A 40 0.05 -17.13 -3.74
C ALA A 40 -1.24 -17.65 -3.09
N THR A 41 -2.26 -18.00 -3.88
CA THR A 41 -3.52 -18.56 -3.33
C THR A 41 -3.34 -19.91 -2.64
N LYS A 42 -2.37 -20.72 -3.07
CA LYS A 42 -2.14 -22.07 -2.51
C LYS A 42 -1.33 -22.07 -1.23
N ILE A 43 -0.49 -21.05 -1.00
CA ILE A 43 0.38 -20.97 0.18
C ILE A 43 -0.17 -20.06 1.28
N GLY A 44 -1.42 -19.62 1.15
CA GLY A 44 -2.08 -18.77 2.15
C GLY A 44 -1.99 -17.26 1.88
N GLY A 45 -1.59 -16.84 0.68
CA GLY A 45 -1.74 -15.48 0.19
C GLY A 45 -3.17 -15.19 -0.29
N GLN A 46 -3.36 -14.01 -0.88
CA GLN A 46 -4.65 -13.56 -1.40
C GLN A 46 -4.47 -13.08 -2.85
N VAL A 47 -5.43 -13.36 -3.71
CA VAL A 47 -5.65 -12.66 -4.97
C VAL A 47 -7.12 -12.27 -5.00
N ILE A 48 -7.40 -11.00 -4.76
CA ILE A 48 -8.75 -10.43 -4.67
C ILE A 48 -8.97 -9.58 -5.91
N GLY A 49 -10.05 -9.84 -6.64
CA GLY A 49 -10.47 -9.10 -7.82
C GLY A 49 -11.67 -8.21 -7.55
N ALA A 50 -11.73 -7.09 -8.25
CA ALA A 50 -12.92 -6.26 -8.41
C ALA A 50 -13.45 -6.43 -9.83
N PHE A 51 -14.69 -6.88 -9.94
CA PHE A 51 -15.35 -7.25 -11.19
C PHE A 51 -16.55 -6.34 -11.45
N ASP A 52 -16.56 -5.65 -12.60
CA ASP A 52 -17.68 -4.81 -13.00
C ASP A 52 -18.47 -5.50 -14.11
N SER A 53 -19.66 -5.99 -13.80
CA SER A 53 -20.53 -6.70 -14.76
C SER A 53 -20.94 -5.88 -15.98
N GLU A 54 -20.82 -4.55 -15.91
CA GLU A 54 -21.11 -3.65 -17.02
C GLU A 54 -19.91 -3.50 -17.98
N PHE A 55 -18.72 -3.98 -17.58
CA PHE A 55 -17.48 -3.80 -18.33
C PHE A 55 -17.16 -4.93 -19.32
N GLY A 56 -17.75 -6.12 -19.17
CA GLY A 56 -17.52 -7.26 -20.03
C GLY A 56 -18.51 -8.39 -19.82
N ALA A 57 -18.55 -9.34 -20.76
CA ALA A 57 -19.49 -10.46 -20.76
C ALA A 57 -19.00 -11.68 -19.96
N LYS A 58 -17.68 -11.89 -19.86
CA LYS A 58 -17.07 -12.99 -19.12
C LYS A 58 -16.38 -12.47 -17.87
N SER A 59 -16.34 -13.27 -16.80
CA SER A 59 -15.75 -12.88 -15.51
C SER A 59 -14.34 -12.27 -15.65
N ALA A 60 -13.44 -12.93 -16.37
CA ALA A 60 -12.09 -12.40 -16.60
C ALA A 60 -12.08 -11.03 -17.34
N GLN A 61 -13.05 -10.76 -18.22
CA GLN A 61 -13.16 -9.51 -18.95
C GLN A 61 -13.69 -8.37 -18.06
N THR A 62 -14.42 -8.71 -16.99
CA THR A 62 -15.00 -7.73 -16.06
C THR A 62 -14.03 -7.26 -15.00
N LEU A 63 -12.81 -7.82 -14.91
CA LEU A 63 -11.79 -7.43 -13.92
C LEU A 63 -11.35 -5.98 -14.15
N VAL A 64 -11.62 -5.14 -13.18
CA VAL A 64 -11.29 -3.69 -13.22
C VAL A 64 -10.30 -3.28 -12.12
N GLY A 65 -9.97 -4.19 -11.21
CA GLY A 65 -8.96 -3.99 -10.18
C GLY A 65 -8.60 -5.31 -9.51
N PHE A 66 -7.41 -5.38 -8.91
CA PHE A 66 -7.02 -6.50 -8.07
C PHE A 66 -6.06 -6.08 -6.96
N ALA A 67 -6.00 -6.89 -5.90
CA ALA A 67 -4.98 -6.85 -4.89
C ALA A 67 -4.40 -8.26 -4.69
N MET A 68 -3.07 -8.35 -4.59
CA MET A 68 -2.36 -9.59 -4.33
C MET A 68 -1.54 -9.48 -3.06
N SER A 69 -1.56 -10.52 -2.22
CA SER A 69 -0.67 -10.63 -1.07
C SER A 69 0.00 -12.00 -1.01
N LEU A 70 1.18 -12.02 -0.39
CA LEU A 70 1.96 -13.21 -0.08
C LEU A 70 2.03 -13.39 1.43
N PRO A 71 1.98 -14.64 1.95
CA PRO A 71 2.14 -14.90 3.36
C PRO A 71 3.62 -14.81 3.76
N GLY A 72 3.86 -14.36 4.97
CA GLY A 72 5.18 -14.35 5.59
C GLY A 72 5.10 -14.67 7.07
N ILE A 73 6.27 -14.87 7.68
CA ILE A 73 6.42 -15.03 9.12
C ILE A 73 7.33 -13.93 9.63
N LYS A 74 6.85 -13.14 10.56
CA LYS A 74 7.61 -12.08 11.24
C LYS A 74 8.00 -12.54 12.64
N ARG A 75 9.27 -12.36 12.99
CA ARG A 75 9.71 -12.62 14.37
C ARG A 75 9.29 -11.46 15.25
N THR A 76 8.55 -11.77 16.31
CA THR A 76 8.10 -10.82 17.32
C THR A 76 8.61 -11.22 18.70
N GLN A 77 8.42 -10.35 19.69
CA GLN A 77 8.76 -10.68 21.09
C GLN A 77 7.94 -11.88 21.63
N ASN A 78 6.76 -12.14 21.05
CA ASN A 78 5.90 -13.27 21.40
C ASN A 78 6.11 -14.50 20.51
N GLY A 79 7.21 -14.56 19.78
CA GLY A 79 7.54 -15.63 18.85
C GLY A 79 7.17 -15.30 17.39
N PRO A 80 7.32 -16.25 16.46
CA PRO A 80 6.99 -16.06 15.05
C PRO A 80 5.49 -15.91 14.87
N GLN A 81 5.09 -14.85 14.15
CA GLN A 81 3.69 -14.55 13.85
C GLN A 81 3.46 -14.50 12.33
N PRO A 82 2.35 -15.04 11.83
CA PRO A 82 1.99 -14.92 10.42
C PRO A 82 1.58 -13.49 10.09
N TYR A 83 1.93 -13.04 8.90
CA TYR A 83 1.47 -11.78 8.33
C TYR A 83 1.26 -11.91 6.82
N LEU A 84 0.63 -10.92 6.21
CA LEU A 84 0.52 -10.81 4.76
C LEU A 84 1.34 -9.63 4.25
N HIS A 85 2.18 -9.88 3.25
CA HIS A 85 2.79 -8.83 2.46
C HIS A 85 1.90 -8.51 1.26
N SER A 86 1.21 -7.35 1.27
CA SER A 86 0.36 -6.91 0.17
C SER A 86 1.21 -6.40 -0.98
N HIS A 87 1.54 -7.28 -1.91
CA HIS A 87 2.54 -7.04 -2.92
C HIS A 87 2.06 -6.11 -4.04
N MET A 88 0.81 -6.25 -4.48
CA MET A 88 0.26 -5.50 -5.61
C MET A 88 -1.15 -4.98 -5.30
N LEU A 89 -1.44 -3.78 -5.81
CA LEU A 89 -2.77 -3.19 -5.87
C LEU A 89 -2.90 -2.41 -7.17
N ALA A 90 -3.76 -2.85 -8.07
CA ALA A 90 -4.02 -2.20 -9.34
C ALA A 90 -5.50 -1.88 -9.50
N VAL A 91 -5.79 -0.74 -10.13
CA VAL A 91 -7.14 -0.36 -10.55
C VAL A 91 -7.05 0.21 -11.97
N ARG A 92 -7.87 -0.30 -12.86
CA ARG A 92 -7.99 0.16 -14.24
C ARG A 92 -8.26 1.66 -14.29
N VAL A 93 -7.63 2.37 -15.22
CA VAL A 93 -7.68 3.85 -15.30
C VAL A 93 -9.13 4.35 -15.29
N SER A 94 -10.03 3.71 -16.04
CA SER A 94 -11.47 4.06 -16.11
C SER A 94 -12.23 3.95 -14.78
N HIS A 95 -11.66 3.23 -13.79
CA HIS A 95 -12.28 2.97 -12.49
C HIS A 95 -11.53 3.63 -11.31
N ARG A 96 -10.47 4.39 -11.59
CA ARG A 96 -9.73 5.14 -10.56
C ARG A 96 -10.57 6.28 -9.97
N ASN A 97 -10.14 6.78 -8.82
CA ASN A 97 -10.77 7.89 -8.08
C ASN A 97 -12.22 7.64 -7.62
N ARG A 98 -12.69 6.39 -7.65
CA ARG A 98 -13.99 5.94 -7.15
C ARG A 98 -13.91 5.15 -5.84
N GLY A 99 -12.75 5.17 -5.16
CA GLY A 99 -12.56 4.46 -3.90
C GLY A 99 -12.27 2.96 -4.02
N LEU A 100 -12.18 2.41 -5.25
CA LEU A 100 -12.04 0.97 -5.48
C LEU A 100 -10.76 0.37 -4.88
N GLY A 101 -9.65 1.10 -4.91
CA GLY A 101 -8.40 0.66 -4.26
C GLY A 101 -8.55 0.48 -2.75
N ALA A 102 -9.30 1.38 -2.08
CA ALA A 102 -9.60 1.22 -0.66
C ALA A 102 -10.50 0.00 -0.41
N GLN A 103 -11.52 -0.22 -1.24
CA GLN A 103 -12.43 -1.37 -1.10
C GLN A 103 -11.68 -2.70 -1.24
N LEU A 104 -10.76 -2.82 -2.22
CA LEU A 104 -9.89 -3.98 -2.36
C LEU A 104 -9.04 -4.23 -1.11
N LYS A 105 -8.47 -3.16 -0.53
CA LYS A 105 -7.69 -3.26 0.72
C LYS A 105 -8.57 -3.66 1.92
N TRP A 106 -9.77 -3.12 2.02
CA TRP A 106 -10.70 -3.52 3.08
C TRP A 106 -11.14 -4.98 2.94
N GLU A 107 -11.28 -5.48 1.73
CA GLU A 107 -11.55 -6.90 1.50
C GLU A 107 -10.33 -7.77 1.86
N GLN A 108 -9.08 -7.33 1.55
CA GLN A 108 -7.88 -8.01 2.04
C GLN A 108 -7.88 -8.11 3.57
N ARG A 109 -8.25 -7.02 4.27
CA ARG A 109 -8.38 -6.99 5.73
C ARG A 109 -9.41 -8.00 6.22
N ARG A 110 -10.62 -7.97 5.66
CA ARG A 110 -11.72 -8.84 6.07
C ARG A 110 -11.32 -10.32 5.96
N GLU A 111 -10.75 -10.70 4.85
CA GLU A 111 -10.31 -12.05 4.58
C GLU A 111 -9.14 -12.47 5.50
N ALA A 112 -8.14 -11.60 5.72
CA ALA A 112 -7.02 -11.86 6.62
C ALA A 112 -7.51 -12.09 8.07
N LEU A 113 -8.36 -11.21 8.59
CA LEU A 113 -8.93 -11.33 9.94
C LEU A 113 -9.76 -12.61 10.12
N SER A 114 -10.50 -13.05 9.09
CA SER A 114 -11.25 -14.31 9.15
C SER A 114 -10.37 -15.55 9.34
N ARG A 115 -9.05 -15.42 9.05
CA ARG A 115 -8.03 -16.46 9.24
C ARG A 115 -7.16 -16.23 10.48
N GLY A 116 -7.44 -15.22 11.30
CA GLY A 116 -6.63 -14.88 12.45
C GLY A 116 -5.31 -14.17 12.11
N ILE A 117 -5.19 -13.57 10.92
CA ILE A 117 -4.02 -12.77 10.53
C ILE A 117 -4.32 -11.30 10.79
N CYS A 118 -3.64 -10.69 11.76
CA CYS A 118 -3.90 -9.33 12.22
C CYS A 118 -2.93 -8.30 11.67
N HIS A 119 -1.89 -8.71 10.98
CA HIS A 119 -0.86 -7.81 10.45
C HIS A 119 -0.73 -7.94 8.95
N MET A 120 -0.68 -6.79 8.29
CA MET A 120 -0.35 -6.67 6.87
C MET A 120 0.66 -5.56 6.67
N GLU A 121 1.62 -5.77 5.78
CA GLU A 121 2.59 -4.73 5.41
C GLU A 121 2.78 -4.68 3.89
N TRP A 122 3.26 -3.55 3.40
CA TRP A 122 3.68 -3.36 2.02
C TRP A 122 4.57 -2.15 1.89
N THR A 123 5.23 -2.02 0.76
CA THR A 123 6.01 -0.85 0.45
C THR A 123 5.30 0.08 -0.52
N PHE A 124 5.51 1.38 -0.40
CA PHE A 124 5.00 2.35 -1.36
C PHE A 124 5.99 3.49 -1.60
N ASP A 125 5.94 4.08 -2.78
CA ASP A 125 6.75 5.25 -3.14
C ASP A 125 6.29 6.48 -2.34
N PRO A 126 7.14 7.09 -1.49
CA PRO A 126 6.77 8.25 -0.70
C PRO A 126 6.42 9.49 -1.54
N LEU A 127 6.85 9.54 -2.81
CA LEU A 127 6.51 10.64 -3.72
C LEU A 127 5.12 10.47 -4.37
N GLN A 128 4.48 9.34 -4.25
CA GLN A 128 3.14 9.07 -4.79
C GLN A 128 2.04 9.57 -3.85
N ILE A 129 1.64 10.85 -4.01
CA ILE A 129 0.66 11.55 -3.14
C ILE A 129 -0.65 10.76 -2.99
N THR A 130 -1.19 10.24 -4.10
CA THR A 130 -2.45 9.49 -4.08
C THR A 130 -2.33 8.19 -3.30
N ASN A 131 -1.18 7.52 -3.42
CA ASN A 131 -0.90 6.26 -2.74
C ASN A 131 -0.65 6.49 -1.24
N ALA A 132 0.11 7.53 -0.89
CA ALA A 132 0.31 7.95 0.50
C ALA A 132 -1.02 8.30 1.18
N PHE A 133 -1.90 9.05 0.50
CA PHE A 133 -3.22 9.36 1.00
C PHE A 133 -4.08 8.11 1.24
N LEU A 134 -4.05 7.15 0.30
CA LEU A 134 -4.72 5.88 0.50
C LEU A 134 -4.19 5.16 1.74
N ASN A 135 -2.87 4.95 1.80
CA ASN A 135 -2.24 4.09 2.79
C ASN A 135 -2.35 4.67 4.22
N ILE A 136 -2.02 5.93 4.39
CA ILE A 136 -1.94 6.55 5.72
C ILE A 136 -3.30 7.12 6.14
N HIS A 137 -3.93 7.92 5.28
CA HIS A 137 -5.17 8.61 5.65
C HIS A 137 -6.41 7.71 5.56
N ARG A 138 -6.56 6.93 4.48
CA ARG A 138 -7.77 6.13 4.24
C ARG A 138 -7.75 4.77 4.92
N LEU A 139 -6.59 4.14 5.04
CA LEU A 139 -6.45 2.80 5.61
C LEU A 139 -5.95 2.83 7.06
N GLY A 140 -5.26 3.90 7.47
CA GLY A 140 -4.72 4.02 8.82
C GLY A 140 -3.42 3.24 9.04
N ALA A 141 -2.74 2.83 7.98
CA ALA A 141 -1.39 2.30 8.10
C ALA A 141 -0.45 3.38 8.67
N ILE A 142 0.58 2.95 9.34
CA ILE A 142 1.68 3.80 9.81
C ILE A 142 2.97 3.44 9.06
N SER A 143 4.00 4.30 9.16
CA SER A 143 5.32 3.95 8.64
C SER A 143 6.41 4.50 9.54
N ARG A 144 7.43 3.67 9.80
CA ARG A 144 8.62 4.02 10.59
C ARG A 144 9.92 3.48 9.98
N ASP A 145 9.84 3.03 8.74
CA ASP A 145 10.97 2.44 8.03
C ASP A 145 11.04 2.99 6.60
N TYR A 146 12.21 3.53 6.24
CA TYR A 146 12.52 4.07 4.92
C TYR A 146 13.59 3.20 4.26
N ARG A 147 13.24 2.60 3.15
CA ARG A 147 14.12 1.74 2.36
C ARG A 147 14.65 2.49 1.15
N VAL A 148 15.96 2.65 1.07
CA VAL A 148 16.64 3.29 -0.04
C VAL A 148 16.80 2.27 -1.17
N ASP A 149 16.37 2.64 -2.38
CA ASP A 149 16.52 1.87 -3.61
C ASP A 149 16.13 0.38 -3.45
N PHE A 150 14.98 0.13 -2.82
CA PHE A 150 14.59 -1.18 -2.29
C PHE A 150 14.48 -2.26 -3.36
N TYR A 151 14.00 -1.91 -4.55
CA TYR A 151 13.83 -2.85 -5.67
C TYR A 151 14.92 -2.72 -6.73
N GLY A 152 15.87 -1.79 -6.58
CA GLY A 152 16.87 -1.48 -7.62
C GLY A 152 16.22 -0.87 -8.87
N VAL A 153 16.74 -1.18 -10.03
CA VAL A 153 16.22 -0.69 -11.32
C VAL A 153 14.82 -1.24 -11.56
N SER A 154 13.87 -0.37 -11.89
CA SER A 154 12.49 -0.74 -12.21
C SER A 154 12.09 -0.20 -13.58
N SER A 155 11.46 -1.02 -14.38
CA SER A 155 10.87 -0.65 -15.67
C SER A 155 9.54 0.10 -15.55
N SER A 156 8.99 0.23 -14.34
CA SER A 156 7.72 0.90 -14.10
C SER A 156 7.72 2.36 -14.56
N ARG A 157 6.78 2.72 -15.41
CA ARG A 157 6.57 4.11 -15.88
C ARG A 157 6.27 5.06 -14.70
N LEU A 158 5.65 4.57 -13.63
CA LEU A 158 5.34 5.37 -12.45
C LEU A 158 6.60 5.72 -11.64
N GLN A 159 7.69 4.95 -11.77
CA GLN A 159 8.96 5.24 -11.12
C GLN A 159 9.71 6.41 -11.77
N GLY A 160 9.55 6.62 -13.08
CA GLY A 160 10.17 7.73 -13.81
C GLY A 160 11.69 7.71 -13.82
N GLY A 161 12.32 6.54 -13.67
CA GLY A 161 13.77 6.36 -13.65
C GLY A 161 14.45 6.84 -12.34
N LEU A 162 13.70 7.19 -11.31
CA LEU A 162 14.26 7.53 -10.00
C LEU A 162 14.62 6.25 -9.22
N PRO A 163 15.54 6.32 -8.23
CA PRO A 163 15.74 5.22 -7.27
C PRO A 163 14.43 4.75 -6.64
N THR A 164 14.32 3.44 -6.42
CA THR A 164 13.10 2.83 -5.88
C THR A 164 13.00 2.94 -4.36
N ASP A 165 13.07 4.18 -3.85
CA ASP A 165 12.87 4.45 -2.44
C ASP A 165 11.45 4.07 -2.00
N ARG A 166 11.32 3.48 -0.81
CA ARG A 166 10.05 3.02 -0.27
C ARG A 166 9.87 3.37 1.19
N LEU A 167 8.65 3.74 1.55
CA LEU A 167 8.16 3.65 2.92
C LEU A 167 7.54 2.27 3.13
N LEU A 168 7.83 1.63 4.26
CA LEU A 168 7.14 0.41 4.69
C LEU A 168 5.84 0.80 5.42
N ALA A 169 4.71 0.50 4.81
CA ALA A 169 3.41 0.64 5.47
C ALA A 169 3.18 -0.58 6.38
N GLU A 170 2.90 -0.32 7.64
CA GLU A 170 2.51 -1.31 8.64
C GLU A 170 1.03 -1.11 8.97
N TRP A 171 0.23 -2.14 8.79
CA TRP A 171 -1.22 -2.08 8.96
C TRP A 171 -1.69 -3.13 9.95
N GLU A 172 -1.91 -2.69 11.18
CA GLU A 172 -2.49 -3.50 12.23
C GLU A 172 -4.00 -3.55 12.07
N LEU A 173 -4.48 -4.64 11.51
CA LEU A 173 -5.81 -4.77 10.91
C LEU A 173 -6.96 -4.59 11.91
N ASP A 174 -6.76 -4.94 13.18
CA ASP A 174 -7.73 -4.84 14.28
C ASP A 174 -7.41 -3.71 15.29
N SER A 175 -6.50 -2.80 14.92
CA SER A 175 -6.10 -1.72 15.82
C SER A 175 -7.23 -0.69 16.02
N PRO A 176 -7.27 -0.01 17.19
CA PRO A 176 -8.25 1.06 17.44
C PRO A 176 -8.22 2.19 16.39
N ARG A 177 -7.04 2.44 15.82
CA ARG A 177 -6.85 3.40 14.74
C ARG A 177 -7.59 2.99 13.47
N VAL A 178 -7.42 1.75 13.03
CA VAL A 178 -8.08 1.21 11.84
C VAL A 178 -9.59 1.12 12.05
N GLU A 179 -10.04 0.69 13.23
CA GLU A 179 -11.45 0.64 13.61
C GLU A 179 -12.09 2.05 13.64
N ALA A 180 -11.37 3.06 14.11
CA ALA A 180 -11.87 4.44 14.09
C ALA A 180 -12.10 4.93 12.64
N ILE A 181 -11.16 4.64 11.72
CA ILE A 181 -11.29 5.01 10.31
C ILE A 181 -12.47 4.29 9.65
N LEU A 182 -12.64 3.00 9.88
CA LEU A 182 -13.80 2.23 9.40
C LEU A 182 -15.12 2.82 9.89
N ALA A 183 -15.17 3.24 11.16
CA ALA A 183 -16.32 3.91 11.75
C ALA A 183 -16.47 5.38 11.32
N ARG A 184 -15.67 5.86 10.35
CA ARG A 184 -15.61 7.25 9.87
C ARG A 184 -15.38 8.27 10.99
N ARG A 185 -14.69 7.87 12.05
CA ARG A 185 -14.23 8.74 13.11
C ARG A 185 -12.81 9.25 12.78
N PRO A 186 -12.48 10.50 13.13
CA PRO A 186 -11.12 10.99 12.91
C PRO A 186 -10.13 10.12 13.71
N ALA A 187 -9.16 9.54 13.03
CA ALA A 187 -7.96 9.04 13.69
C ALA A 187 -7.08 10.26 13.97
N ALA A 188 -7.28 10.88 15.13
CA ALA A 188 -6.55 12.09 15.49
C ALA A 188 -5.05 11.76 15.59
N VAL A 189 -4.24 12.41 14.76
CA VAL A 189 -2.79 12.41 14.93
C VAL A 189 -2.49 13.42 16.05
N GLN A 190 -2.06 12.91 17.20
CA GLN A 190 -1.66 13.75 18.34
C GLN A 190 -0.14 13.97 18.31
N ASN A 191 0.28 15.14 18.78
CA ASN A 191 1.70 15.48 18.95
C ASN A 191 2.54 15.39 17.67
N ILE A 192 2.07 16.01 16.56
CA ILE A 192 2.86 16.16 15.35
C ILE A 192 4.12 16.96 15.66
N GLN A 193 5.29 16.38 15.39
CA GLN A 193 6.59 17.00 15.60
C GLN A 193 7.26 17.41 14.29
N ASP A 194 7.04 16.65 13.23
CA ASP A 194 7.61 16.92 11.90
C ASP A 194 6.55 16.88 10.82
N ARG A 195 6.81 17.62 9.74
CA ARG A 195 6.06 17.54 8.48
C ARG A 195 7.03 17.40 7.30
N ILE A 196 6.70 16.48 6.38
CA ILE A 196 7.48 16.26 5.17
C ILE A 196 6.57 16.48 3.97
N LEU A 197 6.95 17.41 3.10
CA LEU A 197 6.15 17.85 1.97
C LEU A 197 6.56 17.12 0.69
N VAL A 198 5.56 16.75 -0.11
CA VAL A 198 5.71 16.24 -1.47
C VAL A 198 5.01 17.22 -2.42
N PRO A 199 5.71 17.92 -3.31
CA PRO A 199 5.13 18.90 -4.20
C PRO A 199 4.06 18.32 -5.13
N ALA A 200 2.94 19.03 -5.33
CA ALA A 200 1.84 18.61 -6.20
C ALA A 200 2.27 18.20 -7.62
N PRO A 201 3.22 18.88 -8.29
CA PRO A 201 3.64 18.53 -9.66
C PRO A 201 4.61 17.33 -9.73
N ILE A 202 4.88 16.62 -8.62
CA ILE A 202 5.90 15.57 -8.54
C ILE A 202 5.75 14.48 -9.61
N ASP A 203 4.52 14.02 -9.87
CA ASP A 203 4.27 13.00 -10.89
C ASP A 203 4.61 13.50 -12.30
N ARG A 204 4.35 14.78 -12.57
CA ARG A 204 4.72 15.43 -13.84
C ARG A 204 6.24 15.55 -13.97
N TRP A 205 6.93 15.91 -12.88
CA TRP A 205 8.38 15.98 -12.87
C TRP A 205 9.04 14.63 -13.09
N LYS A 206 8.48 13.57 -12.50
CA LYS A 206 8.95 12.19 -12.73
C LYS A 206 8.77 11.74 -14.19
N ALA A 207 7.71 12.16 -14.84
CA ALA A 207 7.38 11.78 -16.21
C ALA A 207 8.20 12.53 -17.28
N SER A 208 8.80 13.67 -16.96
CA SER A 208 9.57 14.50 -17.90
C SER A 208 11.07 14.38 -17.67
N GLU A 209 11.82 14.14 -18.73
CA GLU A 209 13.28 14.10 -18.66
C GLU A 209 13.88 15.42 -18.19
N GLU A 210 13.31 16.56 -18.64
CA GLU A 210 13.78 17.91 -18.30
C GLU A 210 13.63 18.24 -16.81
N SER A 211 12.56 17.76 -16.17
CA SER A 211 12.25 18.07 -14.77
C SER A 211 12.54 16.92 -13.80
N ARG A 212 13.04 15.77 -14.29
CA ARG A 212 13.38 14.60 -13.46
C ARG A 212 14.36 14.91 -12.33
N GLN A 213 15.32 15.82 -12.61
CA GLN A 213 16.28 16.26 -11.60
C GLN A 213 15.61 16.99 -10.42
N GLN A 214 14.51 17.69 -10.65
CA GLN A 214 13.72 18.31 -9.57
C GLN A 214 13.05 17.23 -8.71
N ALA A 215 12.47 16.21 -9.33
CA ALA A 215 11.88 15.08 -8.59
C ALA A 215 12.95 14.31 -7.79
N LEU A 216 14.14 14.11 -8.35
CA LEU A 216 15.25 13.48 -7.65
C LEU A 216 15.71 14.31 -6.45
N ALA A 217 15.82 15.64 -6.60
CA ALA A 217 16.19 16.53 -5.50
C ALA A 217 15.19 16.41 -4.33
N VAL A 218 13.87 16.42 -4.63
CA VAL A 218 12.83 16.22 -3.61
C VAL A 218 12.96 14.84 -2.95
N GLN A 219 13.22 13.78 -3.73
CA GLN A 219 13.40 12.44 -3.20
C GLN A 219 14.57 12.38 -2.20
N LEU A 220 15.71 12.94 -2.56
CA LEU A 220 16.91 12.94 -1.73
C LEU A 220 16.72 13.76 -0.45
N GLU A 221 16.09 14.93 -0.55
CA GLU A 221 15.75 15.75 0.61
C GLU A 221 14.77 15.03 1.55
N ASN A 222 13.69 14.45 1.00
CA ASN A 222 12.70 13.73 1.79
C ASN A 222 13.29 12.46 2.42
N ARG A 223 14.19 11.74 1.72
CA ARG A 223 14.94 10.61 2.29
C ARG A 223 15.65 11.02 3.58
N GLN A 224 16.40 12.12 3.55
CA GLN A 224 17.12 12.62 4.73
C GLN A 224 16.16 12.98 5.86
N LYS A 225 15.05 13.66 5.56
CA LYS A 225 14.04 14.04 6.55
C LYS A 225 13.37 12.80 7.20
N PHE A 226 12.96 11.81 6.40
CA PHE A 226 12.38 10.57 6.95
C PHE A 226 13.37 9.82 7.83
N GLN A 227 14.59 9.61 7.36
CA GLN A 227 15.63 8.93 8.13
C GLN A 227 15.95 9.65 9.44
N ALA A 228 16.07 10.97 9.42
CA ALA A 228 16.28 11.79 10.62
C ALA A 228 15.10 11.74 11.60
N ALA A 229 13.86 11.73 11.11
CA ALA A 229 12.67 11.60 11.94
C ALA A 229 12.58 10.20 12.58
N PHE A 230 12.79 9.15 11.78
CA PHE A 230 12.74 7.77 12.27
C PHE A 230 13.85 7.45 13.27
N SER A 231 15.06 8.02 13.10
CA SER A 231 16.14 7.86 14.09
C SER A 231 15.82 8.50 15.45
N ARG A 232 14.90 9.47 15.50
CA ARG A 232 14.36 10.07 16.74
C ARG A 232 13.16 9.29 17.31
N GLY A 233 12.78 8.16 16.72
CA GLY A 233 11.65 7.35 17.14
C GLY A 233 10.29 7.88 16.70
N LEU A 234 10.25 8.82 15.74
CA LEU A 234 8.99 9.27 15.14
C LEU A 234 8.49 8.25 14.10
N ALA A 235 7.20 8.28 13.84
CA ALA A 235 6.54 7.51 12.79
C ALA A 235 5.63 8.41 11.96
N VAL A 236 5.39 8.05 10.71
CA VAL A 236 4.34 8.64 9.89
C VAL A 236 2.99 8.18 10.44
N LEU A 237 2.21 9.13 10.95
CA LEU A 237 0.91 8.89 11.56
C LEU A 237 -0.22 9.58 10.81
N GLY A 238 0.07 10.59 9.99
CA GLY A 238 -0.89 11.33 9.21
C GLY A 238 -0.43 11.63 7.80
N PHE A 239 -1.39 11.85 6.93
CA PHE A 239 -1.17 12.38 5.59
C PHE A 239 -2.34 13.24 5.17
N SER A 240 -2.06 14.45 4.75
CA SER A 240 -3.05 15.43 4.27
C SER A 240 -2.63 16.01 2.91
N ARG A 241 -3.51 16.79 2.32
CA ARG A 241 -3.17 17.66 1.19
C ARG A 241 -3.39 19.10 1.62
N ASP A 242 -2.44 19.97 1.29
CA ASP A 242 -2.60 21.39 1.50
C ASP A 242 -3.46 22.06 0.40
N ALA A 243 -3.64 23.37 0.48
CA ALA A 243 -4.46 24.14 -0.46
C ALA A 243 -3.88 24.17 -1.89
N GLU A 244 -2.57 23.99 -2.02
CA GLU A 244 -1.84 23.91 -3.30
C GLU A 244 -1.85 22.50 -3.88
N GLY A 245 -2.40 21.51 -3.15
CA GLY A 245 -2.48 20.11 -3.57
C GLY A 245 -1.20 19.30 -3.26
N ASN A 246 -0.24 19.88 -2.55
CA ASN A 246 0.93 19.15 -2.09
C ASN A 246 0.53 18.06 -1.09
N GLY A 247 1.25 16.95 -1.09
CA GLY A 247 1.14 15.93 -0.04
C GLY A 247 1.95 16.32 1.19
N VAL A 248 1.37 16.15 2.39
CA VAL A 248 2.05 16.44 3.66
C VAL A 248 1.98 15.22 4.56
N PHE A 249 3.12 14.58 4.79
CA PHE A 249 3.26 13.57 5.82
C PHE A 249 3.38 14.24 7.19
N GLU A 250 2.67 13.72 8.17
CA GLU A 250 2.67 14.18 9.55
C GLU A 250 3.28 13.10 10.43
N LEU A 251 4.37 13.45 11.12
CA LEU A 251 5.16 12.54 11.93
C LEU A 251 5.10 12.91 13.40
N GLY A 252 4.98 11.89 14.23
CA GLY A 252 4.94 12.04 15.68
C GLY A 252 5.39 10.76 16.39
N PRO A 253 5.52 10.80 17.73
CA PRO A 253 5.83 9.61 18.51
C PRO A 253 4.65 8.64 18.48
N LEU A 254 4.94 7.34 18.45
CA LEU A 254 3.92 6.32 18.61
C LEU A 254 3.33 6.37 20.03
N THR A 255 2.03 6.22 20.14
CA THR A 255 1.38 5.98 21.43
C THR A 255 1.80 4.62 21.98
N GLN A 256 1.63 4.41 23.28
CA GLN A 256 1.96 3.12 23.92
C GLN A 256 1.15 1.97 23.28
N ALA A 257 -0.09 2.23 22.87
CA ALA A 257 -0.91 1.26 22.14
C ALA A 257 -0.34 0.93 20.75
N GLU A 258 0.08 1.94 19.99
CA GLU A 258 0.69 1.73 18.66
C GLU A 258 2.08 1.10 18.74
N SER A 259 2.88 1.42 19.76
CA SER A 259 4.19 0.81 20.00
C SER A 259 4.09 -0.69 20.33
N SER A 260 3.05 -1.11 21.05
CA SER A 260 2.84 -2.51 21.43
C SER A 260 2.50 -3.41 20.23
N TYR A 261 1.90 -2.87 19.17
CA TYR A 261 1.62 -3.62 17.94
C TYR A 261 2.89 -3.92 17.12
N GLY A 262 3.88 -3.06 17.17
CA GLY A 262 5.13 -3.24 16.41
C GLY A 262 6.20 -4.08 17.10
N SER A 263 6.14 -4.22 18.41
CA SER A 263 7.11 -4.99 19.22
C SER A 263 6.68 -6.41 19.56
N GLY A 264 5.41 -6.71 19.41
CA GLY A 264 4.87 -8.06 19.63
C GLY A 264 3.40 -8.07 19.26
N PHE A 265 3.01 -8.86 18.27
CA PHE A 265 1.60 -9.17 18.00
C PHE A 265 1.04 -9.88 19.23
N SER A 266 0.56 -9.15 20.22
CA SER A 266 0.18 -9.70 21.51
C SER A 266 -1.29 -9.54 21.81
N LYS A 267 -2.15 -10.06 20.96
CA LYS A 267 -3.53 -10.41 21.36
C LYS A 267 -4.07 -11.41 20.36
N GLU A 268 -4.86 -12.35 20.81
CA GLU A 268 -5.72 -13.12 19.94
C GLU A 268 -6.45 -12.13 19.03
N CYS A 269 -6.27 -12.30 17.74
CA CYS A 269 -6.94 -11.49 16.72
C CYS A 269 -8.44 -11.61 16.96
N LYS A 270 -9.14 -10.49 17.11
CA LYS A 270 -10.59 -10.52 17.23
C LYS A 270 -11.14 -11.12 15.94
N THR A 271 -11.55 -12.38 16.00
CA THR A 271 -12.33 -13.01 14.93
C THR A 271 -13.62 -12.23 14.77
N LEU A 272 -13.86 -11.71 13.55
CA LEU A 272 -15.12 -11.04 13.20
C LEU A 272 -16.26 -12.06 13.10
#